data_861647414a3a716e2aa87852a2a71933
#
_entry.id   861647414a3a716e2aa87852a2a71933
#
_cell.length_a   1.000
_cell.length_b   1.000
_cell.length_c   1.000
_cell.angle_alpha   90.00
_cell.angle_beta   90.00
_cell.angle_gamma   90.00
#
_symmetry.space_group_name_H-M   'P 1'
#
loop_
_entity.id
_entity.type
_entity.pdbx_description
1 polymer ?
#
loop_
_entity_poly.entity_id
_entity_poly.type
_entity_poly.pdbx_seq_one_letter_code
_entity_poly.pdbx_strand_id
1 'polypeptide(L)'
;MNNDKIVTPSFCYILAANFLLFFAFYLILPILPFYLKEEFMIGKSMIGFILSCYTLAALCIRPFAGYLLDTFARRPLYLVAYFIFTAIFGGYMVATALTLFIALRVVHGFAFGMVTVAGNTILIDILPSSRRGEGIGYYGLANNIAMSFGPMIGLFMQGNFTYDVIFSCSLLSGSLGFIMAYMVKTPYKQPVKRE
;
A
#
# COMPACT_ATOMS: atom_id res chain seq x y z
N MET A 1 12.32 -34.47 10.67
CA MET A 1 10.96 -33.92 10.49
C MET A 1 11.10 -32.45 10.14
N ASN A 2 10.94 -32.14 8.88
CA ASN A 2 11.01 -30.72 8.42
C ASN A 2 9.82 -29.96 9.03
N ASN A 3 10.12 -29.05 9.94
CA ASN A 3 9.13 -28.26 10.64
C ASN A 3 8.79 -27.03 9.75
N ASP A 4 8.17 -27.28 8.60
CA ASP A 4 7.78 -26.26 7.60
C ASP A 4 6.57 -25.47 8.13
N LYS A 5 6.78 -24.76 9.27
CA LYS A 5 5.75 -23.91 9.84
C LYS A 5 5.58 -22.65 8.97
N ILE A 6 4.37 -22.46 8.45
CA ILE A 6 4.00 -21.26 7.71
C ILE A 6 3.73 -20.10 8.67
N VAL A 7 3.06 -20.40 9.78
CA VAL A 7 2.68 -19.39 10.77
C VAL A 7 3.89 -19.07 11.64
N THR A 8 4.64 -18.06 11.22
CA THR A 8 5.76 -17.47 11.96
C THR A 8 5.40 -16.03 12.32
N PRO A 9 6.06 -15.40 13.32
CA PRO A 9 5.82 -14.00 13.64
C PRO A 9 5.98 -13.08 12.42
N SER A 10 7.02 -13.28 11.60
CA SER A 10 7.25 -12.49 10.39
C SER A 10 6.14 -12.67 9.36
N PHE A 11 5.58 -13.88 9.23
CA PHE A 11 4.44 -14.12 8.36
C PHE A 11 3.17 -13.40 8.86
N CYS A 12 2.87 -13.44 10.16
CA CYS A 12 1.75 -12.71 10.74
C CYS A 12 1.92 -11.19 10.55
N TYR A 13 3.12 -10.67 10.78
CA TYR A 13 3.40 -9.24 10.61
C TYR A 13 3.25 -8.79 9.15
N ILE A 14 3.72 -9.56 8.17
CA ILE A 14 3.57 -9.16 6.76
C ILE A 14 2.13 -9.26 6.29
N LEU A 15 1.35 -10.23 6.78
CA LEU A 15 -0.10 -10.31 6.52
C LEU A 15 -0.84 -9.09 7.08
N ALA A 16 -0.56 -8.74 8.35
CA ALA A 16 -1.16 -7.58 9.00
C ALA A 16 -0.76 -6.28 8.29
N ALA A 17 0.52 -6.12 7.93
CA ALA A 17 1.00 -4.97 7.17
C ALA A 17 0.28 -4.85 5.82
N ASN A 18 0.15 -5.96 5.09
CA ASN A 18 -0.57 -5.98 3.81
C ASN A 18 -2.04 -5.62 3.96
N PHE A 19 -2.73 -6.21 4.92
CA PHE A 19 -4.13 -5.90 5.20
C PHE A 19 -4.31 -4.41 5.50
N LEU A 20 -3.52 -3.84 6.42
CA LEU A 20 -3.61 -2.45 6.85
C LEU A 20 -3.26 -1.46 5.72
N LEU A 21 -2.29 -1.80 4.85
CA LEU A 21 -1.95 -1.02 3.66
C LEU A 21 -3.13 -0.94 2.69
N PHE A 22 -3.68 -2.09 2.33
CA PHE A 22 -4.81 -2.16 1.40
C PHE A 22 -6.09 -1.59 2.01
N PHE A 23 -6.31 -1.79 3.31
CA PHE A 23 -7.45 -1.20 4.02
C PHE A 23 -7.38 0.34 3.99
N ALA A 24 -6.21 0.93 4.31
CA ALA A 24 -6.00 2.38 4.22
C ALA A 24 -6.29 2.92 2.82
N PHE A 25 -5.85 2.20 1.78
CA PHE A 25 -6.10 2.56 0.39
C PHE A 25 -7.57 2.45 0.00
N TYR A 26 -8.20 1.31 0.28
CA TYR A 26 -9.60 1.07 -0.11
C TYR A 26 -10.59 1.91 0.70
N LEU A 27 -10.23 2.36 1.90
CA LEU A 27 -11.04 3.26 2.72
C LEU A 27 -11.30 4.57 1.98
N ILE A 28 -10.27 5.16 1.36
CA ILE A 28 -10.39 6.46 0.68
C ILE A 28 -10.80 6.35 -0.79
N LEU A 29 -10.62 5.20 -1.43
CA LEU A 29 -10.79 5.06 -2.87
C LEU A 29 -12.16 5.53 -3.36
N PRO A 30 -13.30 5.10 -2.77
CA PRO A 30 -14.63 5.56 -3.19
C PRO A 30 -14.95 7.00 -2.77
N ILE A 31 -14.19 7.55 -1.82
CA ILE A 31 -14.41 8.89 -1.25
C ILE A 31 -13.79 9.98 -2.13
N LEU A 32 -12.67 9.66 -2.77
CA LEU A 32 -11.90 10.65 -3.55
C LEU A 32 -12.71 11.39 -4.64
N PRO A 33 -13.63 10.75 -5.40
CA PRO A 33 -14.46 11.47 -6.34
C PRO A 33 -15.33 12.55 -5.70
N PHE A 34 -15.89 12.27 -4.52
CA PHE A 34 -16.72 13.22 -3.76
C PHE A 34 -15.86 14.35 -3.22
N TYR A 35 -14.75 14.02 -2.56
CA TYR A 35 -13.78 14.99 -2.05
C TYR A 35 -13.31 15.95 -3.15
N LEU A 36 -12.87 15.43 -4.29
CA LEU A 36 -12.38 16.24 -5.40
C LEU A 36 -13.46 17.16 -5.99
N LYS A 37 -14.70 16.68 -6.05
CA LYS A 37 -15.82 17.47 -6.52
C LYS A 37 -16.18 18.59 -5.55
N GLU A 38 -16.18 18.32 -4.25
CA GLU A 38 -16.63 19.25 -3.22
C GLU A 38 -15.55 20.28 -2.87
N GLU A 39 -14.30 19.82 -2.69
CA GLU A 39 -13.20 20.68 -2.26
C GLU A 39 -12.60 21.51 -3.41
N PHE A 40 -12.43 20.91 -4.58
CA PHE A 40 -11.80 21.58 -5.72
C PHE A 40 -12.79 22.02 -6.81
N MET A 41 -14.09 21.75 -6.65
CA MET A 41 -15.16 22.14 -7.57
C MET A 41 -14.91 21.72 -9.03
N ILE A 42 -14.25 20.58 -9.25
CA ILE A 42 -13.85 20.08 -10.58
C ILE A 42 -14.86 19.10 -11.19
N GLY A 43 -14.88 19.04 -12.52
CA GLY A 43 -15.78 18.17 -13.27
C GLY A 43 -15.33 16.70 -13.32
N LYS A 44 -16.26 15.81 -13.68
CA LYS A 44 -16.06 14.34 -13.72
C LYS A 44 -14.85 13.90 -14.54
N SER A 45 -14.57 14.57 -15.68
CA SER A 45 -13.43 14.24 -16.55
C SER A 45 -12.09 14.46 -15.82
N MET A 46 -11.94 15.58 -15.10
CA MET A 46 -10.74 15.89 -14.35
C MET A 46 -10.59 14.94 -13.15
N ILE A 47 -11.68 14.59 -12.48
CA ILE A 47 -11.68 13.58 -11.42
C ILE A 47 -11.13 12.25 -11.95
N GLY A 48 -11.66 11.76 -13.07
CA GLY A 48 -11.18 10.54 -13.72
C GLY A 48 -9.71 10.59 -14.08
N PHE A 49 -9.22 11.73 -14.61
CA PHE A 49 -7.81 11.95 -14.90
C PHE A 49 -6.94 11.82 -13.63
N ILE A 50 -7.31 12.50 -12.56
CA ILE A 50 -6.57 12.49 -11.29
C ILE A 50 -6.49 11.09 -10.68
N LEU A 51 -7.61 10.36 -10.71
CA LEU A 51 -7.63 8.96 -10.23
C LEU A 51 -6.75 8.05 -11.10
N SER A 52 -6.74 8.28 -12.41
CA SER A 52 -5.91 7.53 -13.36
C SER A 52 -4.41 7.79 -13.16
N CYS A 53 -4.00 9.00 -12.77
CA CYS A 53 -2.59 9.34 -12.50
C CYS A 53 -1.97 8.39 -11.46
N TYR A 54 -2.71 8.05 -10.40
CA TYR A 54 -2.28 7.09 -9.40
C TYR A 54 -2.02 5.70 -10.00
N THR A 55 -3.00 5.20 -10.75
CA THR A 55 -2.91 3.85 -11.35
C THR A 55 -1.78 3.76 -12.37
N LEU A 56 -1.64 4.79 -13.21
CA LEU A 56 -0.54 4.86 -14.19
C LEU A 56 0.82 4.89 -13.50
N ALA A 57 0.98 5.72 -12.45
CA ALA A 57 2.23 5.76 -11.68
C ALA A 57 2.55 4.40 -11.05
N ALA A 58 1.53 3.73 -10.46
CA ALA A 58 1.71 2.41 -9.87
C ALA A 58 2.09 1.34 -10.92
N LEU A 59 1.57 1.43 -12.13
CA LEU A 59 1.94 0.53 -13.23
C LEU A 59 3.35 0.83 -13.75
N CYS A 60 3.70 2.10 -13.92
CA CYS A 60 5.01 2.51 -14.43
C CYS A 60 6.17 2.07 -13.53
N ILE A 61 6.01 2.07 -12.20
CA ILE A 61 7.10 1.68 -11.29
C ILE A 61 7.32 0.17 -11.23
N ARG A 62 6.33 -0.67 -11.52
CA ARG A 62 6.43 -2.13 -11.35
C ARG A 62 7.58 -2.80 -12.09
N PRO A 63 7.86 -2.48 -13.36
CA PRO A 63 9.04 -3.06 -14.06
C PRO A 63 10.36 -2.69 -13.36
N PHE A 64 10.46 -1.46 -12.86
CA PHE A 64 11.65 -0.97 -12.15
C PHE A 64 11.75 -1.51 -10.72
N ALA A 65 10.62 -1.76 -10.07
CA ALA A 65 10.59 -2.30 -8.71
C ALA A 65 11.30 -3.65 -8.61
N GLY A 66 11.12 -4.54 -9.59
CA GLY A 66 11.85 -5.81 -9.65
C GLY A 66 13.37 -5.61 -9.72
N TYR A 67 13.82 -4.74 -10.63
CA TYR A 67 15.25 -4.41 -10.76
C TYR A 67 15.83 -3.80 -9.48
N LEU A 68 15.12 -2.87 -8.84
CA LEU A 68 15.55 -2.24 -7.60
C LEU A 68 15.65 -3.27 -6.44
N LEU A 69 14.70 -4.21 -6.35
CA LEU A 69 14.68 -5.26 -5.33
C LEU A 69 15.75 -6.34 -5.55
N ASP A 70 16.24 -6.49 -6.77
CA ASP A 70 17.37 -7.39 -7.07
C ASP A 70 18.72 -6.69 -6.81
N THR A 71 18.78 -5.35 -7.01
CA THR A 71 20.02 -4.57 -6.90
C THR A 71 20.27 -4.08 -5.48
N PHE A 72 19.21 -3.73 -4.76
CA PHE A 72 19.30 -3.16 -3.40
C PHE A 72 18.70 -4.11 -2.36
N ALA A 73 18.97 -3.83 -1.08
CA ALA A 73 18.39 -4.57 0.02
C ALA A 73 16.85 -4.39 0.05
N ARG A 74 16.12 -5.50 0.00
CA ARG A 74 14.65 -5.54 -0.16
C ARG A 74 13.90 -4.88 1.00
N ARG A 75 14.35 -5.13 2.24
CA ARG A 75 13.68 -4.60 3.44
C ARG A 75 13.70 -3.08 3.54
N PRO A 76 14.85 -2.38 3.37
CA PRO A 76 14.87 -0.92 3.35
C PRO A 76 13.97 -0.31 2.26
N LEU A 77 14.00 -0.84 1.04
CA LEU A 77 13.15 -0.38 -0.05
C LEU A 77 11.66 -0.54 0.28
N TYR A 78 11.28 -1.68 0.86
CA TYR A 78 9.91 -1.93 1.33
C TYR A 78 9.47 -0.91 2.38
N LEU A 79 10.31 -0.66 3.38
CA LEU A 79 10.01 0.28 4.46
C LEU A 79 9.94 1.73 3.97
N VAL A 80 10.84 2.16 3.10
CA VAL A 80 10.80 3.50 2.51
C VAL A 80 9.54 3.70 1.67
N ALA A 81 9.21 2.73 0.81
CA ALA A 81 8.00 2.80 0.01
C ALA A 81 6.72 2.80 0.87
N TYR A 82 6.70 1.99 1.93
CA TYR A 82 5.58 1.94 2.88
C TYR A 82 5.43 3.25 3.64
N PHE A 83 6.53 3.84 4.09
CA PHE A 83 6.53 5.13 4.77
C PHE A 83 5.99 6.24 3.87
N ILE A 84 6.49 6.34 2.62
CA ILE A 84 6.01 7.34 1.64
C ILE A 84 4.51 7.13 1.38
N PHE A 85 4.08 5.89 1.14
CA PHE A 85 2.68 5.55 0.94
C PHE A 85 1.81 6.06 2.10
N THR A 86 2.22 5.81 3.33
CA THR A 86 1.48 6.23 4.53
C THR A 86 1.49 7.74 4.72
N ALA A 87 2.64 8.39 4.55
CA ALA A 87 2.79 9.84 4.74
C ALA A 87 1.92 10.67 3.79
N ILE A 88 1.64 10.16 2.59
CA ILE A 88 0.79 10.85 1.60
C ILE A 88 -0.65 11.04 2.10
N PHE A 89 -1.19 10.19 2.96
CA PHE A 89 -2.50 10.44 3.55
C PHE A 89 -2.53 11.72 4.37
N GLY A 90 -1.46 12.01 5.13
CA GLY A 90 -1.27 13.32 5.78
C GLY A 90 -1.10 14.47 4.78
N GLY A 91 -0.43 14.20 3.66
CA GLY A 91 -0.31 15.16 2.56
C GLY A 91 -1.65 15.58 1.97
N TYR A 92 -2.61 14.67 1.85
CA TYR A 92 -3.95 14.99 1.34
C TYR A 92 -4.71 15.96 2.25
N MET A 93 -4.50 15.91 3.56
CA MET A 93 -5.15 16.81 4.53
C MET A 93 -4.66 18.26 4.43
N VAL A 94 -3.43 18.47 3.94
CA VAL A 94 -2.81 19.79 3.79
C VAL A 94 -2.77 20.30 2.34
N ALA A 95 -3.26 19.51 1.40
CA ALA A 95 -3.25 19.84 -0.02
C ALA A 95 -4.35 20.84 -0.38
N THR A 96 -4.06 22.13 -0.28
CA THR A 96 -4.99 23.23 -0.64
C THR A 96 -5.04 23.53 -2.14
N ALA A 97 -4.02 23.13 -2.91
CA ALA A 97 -3.94 23.32 -4.34
C ALA A 97 -4.16 22.01 -5.10
N LEU A 98 -4.97 22.04 -6.17
CA LEU A 98 -5.23 20.86 -7.01
C LEU A 98 -3.94 20.28 -7.61
N THR A 99 -3.00 21.14 -8.02
CA THR A 99 -1.70 20.71 -8.57
C THR A 99 -0.88 19.91 -7.54
N LEU A 100 -0.89 20.35 -6.27
CA LEU A 100 -0.25 19.62 -5.20
C LEU A 100 -0.94 18.25 -4.97
N PHE A 101 -2.27 18.23 -4.98
CA PHE A 101 -3.01 16.98 -4.83
C PHE A 101 -2.68 15.99 -5.96
N ILE A 102 -2.59 16.45 -7.22
CA ILE A 102 -2.19 15.61 -8.36
C ILE A 102 -0.77 15.07 -8.18
N ALA A 103 0.19 15.92 -7.78
CA ALA A 103 1.55 15.48 -7.52
C ALA A 103 1.60 14.40 -6.42
N LEU A 104 0.86 14.60 -5.33
CA LEU A 104 0.73 13.61 -4.26
C LEU A 104 0.12 12.30 -4.76
N ARG A 105 -0.88 12.32 -5.66
CA ARG A 105 -1.48 11.13 -6.27
C ARG A 105 -0.45 10.34 -7.09
N VAL A 106 0.40 11.01 -7.85
CA VAL A 106 1.47 10.37 -8.64
C VAL A 106 2.50 9.71 -7.71
N VAL A 107 3.00 10.45 -6.70
CA VAL A 107 3.96 9.90 -5.73
C VAL A 107 3.35 8.74 -4.95
N HIS A 108 2.08 8.86 -4.54
CA HIS A 108 1.35 7.79 -3.85
C HIS A 108 1.24 6.52 -4.72
N GLY A 109 0.97 6.69 -6.03
CA GLY A 109 0.94 5.59 -6.99
C GLY A 109 2.29 4.89 -7.11
N PHE A 110 3.39 5.63 -7.23
CA PHE A 110 4.75 5.06 -7.23
C PHE A 110 5.05 4.28 -5.94
N ALA A 111 4.75 4.88 -4.78
CA ALA A 111 4.95 4.23 -3.49
C ALA A 111 4.12 2.94 -3.37
N PHE A 112 2.85 2.96 -3.80
CA PHE A 112 1.97 1.80 -3.80
C PHE A 112 2.49 0.68 -4.71
N GLY A 113 2.88 1.01 -5.94
CA GLY A 113 3.45 0.03 -6.86
C GLY A 113 4.69 -0.63 -6.29
N MET A 114 5.60 0.17 -5.71
CA MET A 114 6.82 -0.33 -5.11
C MET A 114 6.55 -1.18 -3.86
N VAL A 115 5.73 -0.73 -2.92
CA VAL A 115 5.46 -1.44 -1.66
C VAL A 115 4.76 -2.77 -1.89
N THR A 116 3.84 -2.84 -2.88
CA THR A 116 3.13 -4.09 -3.18
C THR A 116 4.03 -5.13 -3.81
N VAL A 117 4.93 -4.74 -4.73
CA VAL A 117 5.93 -5.66 -5.30
C VAL A 117 6.92 -6.11 -4.25
N ALA A 118 7.44 -5.18 -3.44
CA ALA A 118 8.39 -5.49 -2.37
C ALA A 118 7.78 -6.42 -1.30
N GLY A 119 6.53 -6.15 -0.88
CA GLY A 119 5.81 -6.98 0.08
C GLY A 119 5.62 -8.42 -0.40
N ASN A 120 5.20 -8.61 -1.66
CA ASN A 120 5.11 -9.94 -2.28
C ASN A 120 6.47 -10.66 -2.33
N THR A 121 7.53 -9.94 -2.68
CA THR A 121 8.88 -10.51 -2.76
C THR A 121 9.36 -10.94 -1.37
N ILE A 122 9.18 -10.11 -0.35
CA ILE A 122 9.55 -10.43 1.03
C ILE A 122 8.72 -11.62 1.55
N LEU A 123 7.42 -11.67 1.24
CA LEU A 123 6.58 -12.79 1.60
C LEU A 123 7.15 -14.11 1.08
N ILE A 124 7.53 -14.16 -0.20
CA ILE A 124 8.12 -15.36 -0.83
C ILE A 124 9.45 -15.72 -0.17
N ASP A 125 10.24 -14.74 0.24
CA ASP A 125 11.54 -14.97 0.89
C ASP A 125 11.45 -15.58 2.28
N ILE A 126 10.40 -15.26 3.04
CA ILE A 126 10.19 -15.77 4.40
C ILE A 126 9.44 -17.09 4.43
N LEU A 127 8.82 -17.50 3.33
CA LEU A 127 8.04 -18.75 3.25
C LEU A 127 8.91 -19.96 2.87
N PRO A 128 8.69 -21.14 3.49
CA PRO A 128 9.25 -22.39 3.01
C PRO A 128 8.83 -22.66 1.57
N SER A 129 9.74 -23.17 0.73
CA SER A 129 9.49 -23.42 -0.68
C SER A 129 8.29 -24.36 -0.93
N SER A 130 8.11 -25.35 -0.06
CA SER A 130 7.02 -26.31 -0.09
C SER A 130 5.62 -25.72 0.17
N ARG A 131 5.55 -24.53 0.82
CA ARG A 131 4.29 -23.92 1.27
C ARG A 131 4.04 -22.52 0.73
N ARG A 132 4.79 -22.09 -0.30
CA ARG A 132 4.65 -20.74 -0.88
C ARG A 132 3.25 -20.48 -1.43
N GLY A 133 2.64 -21.47 -2.10
CA GLY A 133 1.29 -21.33 -2.65
C GLY A 133 0.25 -21.02 -1.57
N GLU A 134 0.33 -21.73 -0.44
CA GLU A 134 -0.56 -21.53 0.71
C GLU A 134 -0.36 -20.13 1.32
N GLY A 135 0.90 -19.71 1.53
CA GLY A 135 1.19 -18.39 2.09
C GLY A 135 0.74 -17.23 1.19
N ILE A 136 0.91 -17.36 -0.13
CA ILE A 136 0.40 -16.40 -1.11
C ILE A 136 -1.13 -16.36 -1.06
N GLY A 137 -1.79 -17.51 -0.86
CA GLY A 137 -3.24 -17.58 -0.69
C GLY A 137 -3.74 -16.77 0.52
N TYR A 138 -3.11 -16.92 1.68
CA TYR A 138 -3.43 -16.11 2.88
C TYR A 138 -3.17 -14.61 2.66
N TYR A 139 -2.09 -14.26 1.96
CA TYR A 139 -1.77 -12.87 1.65
C TYR A 139 -2.82 -12.25 0.72
N GLY A 140 -3.27 -12.99 -0.29
CA GLY A 140 -4.36 -12.58 -1.17
C GLY A 140 -5.70 -12.48 -0.44
N LEU A 141 -5.98 -13.39 0.52
CA LEU A 141 -7.18 -13.33 1.36
C LEU A 141 -7.20 -12.06 2.21
N ALA A 142 -6.09 -11.70 2.84
CA ALA A 142 -5.96 -10.46 3.60
C ALA A 142 -6.27 -9.22 2.74
N ASN A 143 -5.78 -9.20 1.49
CA ASN A 143 -6.10 -8.15 0.53
C ASN A 143 -7.60 -8.12 0.16
N ASN A 144 -8.20 -9.28 -0.11
CA ASN A 144 -9.62 -9.37 -0.46
C ASN A 144 -10.54 -8.90 0.68
N ILE A 145 -10.19 -9.21 1.94
CA ILE A 145 -10.90 -8.71 3.12
C ILE A 145 -10.81 -7.16 3.17
N ALA A 146 -9.62 -6.60 2.98
CA ALA A 146 -9.44 -5.15 2.95
C ALA A 146 -10.24 -4.50 1.81
N MET A 147 -10.24 -5.10 0.62
CA MET A 147 -11.01 -4.66 -0.56
C MET A 147 -12.53 -4.70 -0.33
N SER A 148 -13.01 -5.65 0.46
CA SER A 148 -14.44 -5.78 0.75
C SER A 148 -14.91 -4.79 1.81
N PHE A 149 -14.17 -4.67 2.92
CA PHE A 149 -14.58 -3.84 4.06
C PHE A 149 -14.16 -2.36 3.91
N GLY A 150 -13.02 -2.09 3.26
CA GLY A 150 -12.51 -0.72 3.11
C GLY A 150 -13.52 0.24 2.48
N PRO A 151 -14.05 -0.05 1.27
CA PRO A 151 -15.03 0.80 0.60
C PRO A 151 -16.34 0.96 1.39
N MET A 152 -16.81 -0.12 2.02
CA MET A 152 -18.03 -0.10 2.83
C MET A 152 -17.89 0.86 4.03
N ILE A 153 -16.78 0.75 4.76
CA ILE A 153 -16.51 1.61 5.91
C ILE A 153 -16.25 3.05 5.44
N GLY A 154 -15.51 3.23 4.34
CA GLY A 154 -15.25 4.55 3.76
C GLY A 154 -16.53 5.30 3.40
N LEU A 155 -17.44 4.67 2.67
CA LEU A 155 -18.72 5.29 2.29
C LEU A 155 -19.62 5.56 3.50
N PHE A 156 -19.62 4.68 4.50
CA PHE A 156 -20.32 4.95 5.77
C PHE A 156 -19.73 6.18 6.47
N MET A 157 -18.40 6.31 6.49
CA MET A 157 -17.73 7.46 7.10
C MET A 157 -18.03 8.76 6.35
N GLN A 158 -18.07 8.74 5.02
CA GLN A 158 -18.39 9.91 4.20
C GLN A 158 -19.76 10.52 4.55
N GLY A 159 -20.74 9.68 4.87
CA GLY A 159 -22.06 10.18 5.27
C GLY A 159 -22.15 10.72 6.71
N ASN A 160 -21.13 10.50 7.54
CA ASN A 160 -21.19 10.79 8.98
C ASN A 160 -20.01 11.60 9.53
N PHE A 161 -18.89 11.72 8.78
CA PHE A 161 -17.65 12.34 9.23
C PHE A 161 -17.05 13.24 8.15
N THR A 162 -16.15 14.15 8.54
CA THR A 162 -15.40 15.00 7.62
C THR A 162 -14.32 14.21 6.87
N TYR A 163 -13.88 14.73 5.72
CA TYR A 163 -12.78 14.12 4.93
C TYR A 163 -11.48 14.00 5.72
N ASP A 164 -11.18 14.98 6.59
CA ASP A 164 -9.99 14.94 7.45
C ASP A 164 -10.00 13.76 8.40
N VAL A 165 -11.16 13.40 8.95
CA VAL A 165 -11.30 12.21 9.80
C VAL A 165 -11.04 10.94 8.99
N ILE A 166 -11.54 10.86 7.76
CA ILE A 166 -11.35 9.69 6.88
C ILE A 166 -9.87 9.55 6.50
N PHE A 167 -9.21 10.65 6.11
CA PHE A 167 -7.77 10.64 5.81
C PHE A 167 -6.93 10.31 7.05
N SER A 168 -7.32 10.80 8.23
CA SER A 168 -6.68 10.47 9.50
C SER A 168 -6.79 8.98 9.84
N CYS A 169 -7.95 8.36 9.59
CA CYS A 169 -8.14 6.91 9.77
C CYS A 169 -7.25 6.10 8.81
N SER A 170 -7.12 6.56 7.55
CA SER A 170 -6.21 5.92 6.59
C SER A 170 -4.74 6.10 6.99
N LEU A 171 -4.36 7.28 7.47
CA LEU A 171 -3.02 7.55 8.00
C LEU A 171 -2.72 6.66 9.21
N LEU A 172 -3.66 6.53 10.14
CA LEU A 172 -3.53 5.66 11.31
C LEU A 172 -3.37 4.19 10.91
N SER A 173 -4.24 3.70 10.02
CA SER A 173 -4.15 2.34 9.48
C SER A 173 -2.79 2.09 8.80
N GLY A 174 -2.36 3.00 7.92
CA GLY A 174 -1.05 2.93 7.27
C GLY A 174 0.11 2.95 8.27
N SER A 175 0.02 3.77 9.33
CA SER A 175 1.05 3.87 10.38
C SER A 175 1.15 2.57 11.19
N LEU A 176 0.02 1.98 11.57
CA LEU A 176 0.00 0.67 12.23
C LEU A 176 0.57 -0.41 11.31
N GLY A 177 0.21 -0.38 10.02
CA GLY A 177 0.76 -1.29 9.03
C GLY A 177 2.26 -1.11 8.83
N PHE A 178 2.78 0.12 8.87
CA PHE A 178 4.21 0.41 8.82
C PHE A 178 4.96 -0.19 10.02
N ILE A 179 4.38 -0.10 11.22
CA ILE A 179 4.94 -0.74 12.42
C ILE A 179 5.01 -2.25 12.24
N MET A 180 3.94 -2.89 11.72
CA MET A 180 3.95 -4.32 11.40
C MET A 180 5.01 -4.66 10.35
N ALA A 181 5.12 -3.86 9.28
CA ALA A 181 6.13 -4.02 8.25
C ALA A 181 7.56 -3.92 8.81
N TYR A 182 7.81 -2.99 9.75
CA TYR A 182 9.09 -2.85 10.42
C TYR A 182 9.45 -4.07 11.27
N MET A 183 8.47 -4.77 11.85
CA MET A 183 8.70 -5.98 12.66
C MET A 183 9.00 -7.22 11.82
N VAL A 184 8.82 -7.19 10.50
CA VAL A 184 9.13 -8.31 9.61
C VAL A 184 10.64 -8.54 9.57
N LYS A 185 11.08 -9.73 9.95
CA LYS A 185 12.48 -10.18 9.81
C LYS A 185 12.61 -10.93 8.50
N THR A 186 13.50 -10.45 7.63
CA THR A 186 13.80 -11.07 6.34
C THR A 186 15.14 -11.79 6.41
N PRO A 187 15.30 -12.96 5.78
CA PRO A 187 16.62 -13.56 5.60
C PRO A 187 17.49 -12.60 4.76
N TYR A 188 18.76 -12.47 5.16
CA TYR A 188 19.71 -11.68 4.39
C TYR A 188 19.95 -12.35 3.03
N LYS A 189 19.58 -11.68 1.95
CA LYS A 189 19.98 -12.06 0.59
C LYS A 189 20.99 -11.04 0.09
N GLN A 190 22.15 -11.52 -0.36
CA GLN A 190 23.13 -10.66 -1.03
C GLN A 190 22.50 -10.11 -2.33
N PRO A 191 22.68 -8.81 -2.60
CA PRO A 191 22.30 -8.23 -3.88
C PRO A 191 23.01 -8.98 -5.02
N VAL A 192 22.28 -9.29 -6.08
CA VAL A 192 22.86 -9.94 -7.25
C VAL A 192 23.64 -8.86 -8.00
N LYS A 193 24.98 -8.93 -7.97
CA LYS A 193 25.81 -8.15 -8.89
C LYS A 193 25.55 -8.70 -10.30
N ARG A 194 24.80 -7.97 -11.11
CA ARG A 194 24.77 -8.21 -12.55
C ARG A 194 25.98 -7.49 -13.15
N GLU A 195 26.91 -8.26 -13.74
CA GLU A 195 27.93 -7.75 -14.65
C GLU A 195 27.31 -7.22 -15.92
#